data_a4920555a5f884757a05f5dcd9ba8354
#
_entry.id   a4920555a5f884757a05f5dcd9ba8354
#
_cell.length_a   1.000
_cell.length_b   1.000
_cell.length_c   1.000
_cell.angle_alpha   90.00
_cell.angle_beta   90.00
_cell.angle_gamma   90.00
#
_symmetry.space_group_name_H-M   'P 1'
#
loop_
_entity.id
_entity.type
_entity.pdbx_description
1 polymer ?
#
loop_
_entity_poly.entity_id
_entity_poly.type
_entity_poly.pdbx_seq_one_letter_code
_entity_poly.pdbx_strand_id
1 'polypeptide(L)'
;VGGNLEVIHRRIPMAWSTVCELLGGFILLLAVYHAVVLVPLGEQLVRKRNDYKALLIEDLRKLTDRRYFRFEMLFLLLFLLPEGFFYRVGILFLVDPGSNGGLSLSPQELAFTQGTVGAFGMLLGCLLGGRCIHLHGFRYWLWPMTLAITLPKVFYVLMAYTLTTSFSLITLSVFLEQFGFGFGIMAFVAYLAHLSRGYHPVMFYSYCFALAAIGITVSGALSGILADYLGYRIYFALLMLLSLTSY
;
A
#
# COMPACT_ATOMS: atom_id res chain seq x y z
N VAL A 1 15.91 7.21 -8.91
CA VAL A 1 16.79 6.89 -10.06
C VAL A 1 16.35 7.66 -11.28
N GLY A 2 15.08 7.56 -11.73
CA GLY A 2 14.57 8.22 -12.93
C GLY A 2 14.78 9.74 -12.95
N GLY A 3 14.42 10.45 -11.86
CA GLY A 3 14.57 11.91 -11.78
C GLY A 3 16.02 12.39 -11.91
N ASN A 4 16.99 11.65 -11.35
CA ASN A 4 18.40 11.99 -11.50
C ASN A 4 18.90 11.72 -12.93
N LEU A 5 18.41 10.67 -13.59
CA LEU A 5 18.75 10.38 -14.98
C LEU A 5 18.15 11.40 -15.94
N GLU A 6 16.99 11.98 -15.65
CA GLU A 6 16.42 13.10 -16.41
C GLU A 6 17.37 14.31 -16.45
N VAL A 7 17.97 14.65 -15.29
CA VAL A 7 18.94 15.74 -15.19
C VAL A 7 20.21 15.44 -15.98
N ILE A 8 20.74 14.22 -15.87
CA ILE A 8 21.99 13.80 -16.54
C ILE A 8 21.81 13.78 -18.06
N HIS A 9 20.74 13.17 -18.54
CA HIS A 9 20.53 12.97 -19.99
C HIS A 9 19.84 14.14 -20.68
N ARG A 10 19.25 15.08 -19.93
CA ARG A 10 18.46 16.21 -20.46
C ARG A 10 17.35 15.78 -21.44
N ARG A 11 16.97 14.50 -21.43
CA ARG A 11 15.94 13.88 -22.29
C ARG A 11 15.12 12.89 -21.48
N ILE A 12 13.89 13.26 -21.18
CA ILE A 12 12.97 12.44 -20.39
C ILE A 12 12.80 11.00 -20.94
N PRO A 13 12.61 10.77 -22.27
CA PRO A 13 12.46 9.42 -22.78
C PRO A 13 13.67 8.51 -22.55
N MET A 14 14.89 9.05 -22.72
CA MET A 14 16.12 8.27 -22.50
C MET A 14 16.32 7.90 -21.03
N ALA A 15 15.98 8.80 -20.11
CA ALA A 15 16.07 8.54 -18.68
C ALA A 15 15.15 7.39 -18.26
N TRP A 16 13.92 7.40 -18.73
CA TRP A 16 12.96 6.32 -18.42
C TRP A 16 13.30 5.00 -19.10
N SER A 17 13.78 5.02 -20.37
CA SER A 17 14.30 3.83 -21.05
C SER A 17 15.41 3.15 -20.23
N THR A 18 16.40 3.90 -19.78
CA THR A 18 17.51 3.39 -18.96
C THR A 18 17.01 2.79 -17.63
N VAL A 19 16.02 3.41 -16.97
CA VAL A 19 15.41 2.85 -15.75
C VAL A 19 14.73 1.51 -16.03
N CYS A 20 13.94 1.45 -17.11
CA CYS A 20 13.25 0.21 -17.50
C CYS A 20 14.24 -0.91 -17.86
N GLU A 21 15.33 -0.59 -18.55
CA GLU A 21 16.37 -1.55 -18.89
C GLU A 21 17.08 -2.10 -17.65
N LEU A 22 17.45 -1.24 -16.69
CA LEU A 22 18.08 -1.64 -15.44
C LEU A 22 17.15 -2.52 -14.59
N LEU A 23 15.88 -2.11 -14.45
CA LEU A 23 14.88 -2.88 -13.70
C LEU A 23 14.57 -4.22 -14.40
N GLY A 24 14.44 -4.22 -15.72
CA GLY A 24 14.26 -5.42 -16.52
C GLY A 24 15.42 -6.40 -16.35
N GLY A 25 16.67 -5.90 -16.43
CA GLY A 25 17.88 -6.70 -16.18
C GLY A 25 17.90 -7.28 -14.76
N PHE A 26 17.56 -6.49 -13.75
CA PHE A 26 17.47 -6.95 -12.37
C PHE A 26 16.40 -8.05 -12.17
N ILE A 27 15.22 -7.89 -12.76
CA ILE A 27 14.15 -8.89 -12.70
C ILE A 27 14.60 -10.18 -13.41
N LEU A 28 15.29 -10.10 -14.54
CA LEU A 28 15.84 -11.27 -15.22
C LEU A 28 16.88 -12.00 -14.37
N LEU A 29 17.78 -11.29 -13.71
CA LEU A 29 18.73 -11.87 -12.77
C LEU A 29 18.02 -12.59 -11.61
N LEU A 30 16.98 -11.97 -11.04
CA LEU A 30 16.18 -12.61 -10.01
C LEU A 30 15.46 -13.86 -10.55
N ALA A 31 14.93 -13.82 -11.75
CA ALA A 31 14.27 -14.98 -12.38
C ALA A 31 15.26 -16.15 -12.56
N VAL A 32 16.48 -15.87 -13.04
CA VAL A 32 17.54 -16.89 -13.16
C VAL A 32 17.94 -17.42 -11.77
N TYR A 33 18.13 -16.54 -10.78
CA TYR A 33 18.41 -16.94 -9.41
C TYR A 33 17.33 -17.89 -8.87
N HIS A 34 16.05 -17.53 -9.03
CA HIS A 34 14.94 -18.38 -8.57
C HIS A 34 14.87 -19.71 -9.32
N ALA A 35 15.14 -19.71 -10.63
CA ALA A 35 15.14 -20.93 -11.43
C ALA A 35 16.27 -21.91 -11.02
N VAL A 36 17.41 -21.36 -10.56
CA VAL A 36 18.58 -22.19 -10.19
C VAL A 36 18.54 -22.60 -8.72
N VAL A 37 18.13 -21.69 -7.81
CA VAL A 37 18.23 -21.90 -6.36
C VAL A 37 16.96 -22.48 -5.75
N LEU A 38 15.78 -22.08 -6.25
CA LEU A 38 14.55 -22.70 -5.82
C LEU A 38 14.41 -24.07 -6.48
N VAL A 39 14.81 -25.08 -5.73
CA VAL A 39 14.50 -26.47 -6.06
C VAL A 39 12.97 -26.55 -6.25
N PRO A 40 12.51 -27.17 -7.36
CA PRO A 40 11.07 -27.37 -7.54
C PRO A 40 10.53 -28.10 -6.31
N LEU A 41 9.80 -27.38 -5.47
CA LEU A 41 9.09 -27.92 -4.33
C LEU A 41 7.97 -28.83 -4.87
N GLY A 42 8.42 -30.01 -5.29
CA GLY A 42 7.60 -31.18 -5.38
C GLY A 42 6.56 -31.21 -6.48
N GLU A 43 6.84 -32.04 -7.42
CA GLU A 43 5.84 -32.81 -8.18
C GLU A 43 4.77 -33.46 -7.29
N GLN A 44 4.94 -33.47 -5.96
CA GLN A 44 3.98 -34.01 -4.99
C GLN A 44 2.71 -33.17 -4.80
N LEU A 45 2.68 -31.93 -5.27
CA LEU A 45 1.50 -31.05 -5.19
C LEU A 45 0.72 -30.93 -6.51
N VAL A 46 1.13 -31.59 -7.58
CA VAL A 46 0.33 -31.73 -8.80
C VAL A 46 -0.75 -32.79 -8.59
N ARG A 47 -1.61 -32.54 -7.62
CA ARG A 47 -2.89 -33.24 -7.51
C ARG A 47 -3.70 -32.89 -8.77
N LYS A 48 -4.19 -33.93 -9.46
CA LYS A 48 -4.92 -33.90 -10.74
C LYS A 48 -5.68 -32.59 -11.01
N ARG A 49 -5.31 -31.94 -12.11
CA ARG A 49 -5.83 -30.65 -12.62
C ARG A 49 -7.35 -30.53 -12.78
N ASN A 50 -8.10 -31.62 -12.59
CA ASN A 50 -9.56 -31.63 -12.75
C ASN A 50 -10.35 -31.17 -11.51
N ASP A 51 -9.73 -31.07 -10.33
CA ASP A 51 -10.45 -30.79 -9.08
C ASP A 51 -10.34 -29.34 -8.59
N TYR A 52 -9.52 -28.47 -9.24
CA TYR A 52 -9.34 -27.09 -8.72
C TYR A 52 -10.61 -26.27 -8.69
N LYS A 53 -11.49 -26.42 -9.69
CA LYS A 53 -12.78 -25.69 -9.72
C LYS A 53 -13.72 -26.13 -8.60
N ALA A 54 -13.77 -27.43 -8.35
CA ALA A 54 -14.61 -27.98 -7.27
C ALA A 54 -14.07 -27.55 -5.91
N LEU A 55 -12.74 -27.59 -5.69
CA LEU A 55 -12.09 -27.12 -4.47
C LEU A 55 -12.31 -25.62 -4.26
N LEU A 56 -12.19 -24.81 -5.31
CA LEU A 56 -12.47 -23.37 -5.32
C LEU A 56 -13.89 -23.07 -4.85
N ILE A 57 -14.87 -23.76 -5.43
CA ILE A 57 -16.29 -23.57 -5.11
C ILE A 57 -16.57 -24.03 -3.68
N GLU A 58 -16.02 -25.15 -3.25
CA GLU A 58 -16.18 -25.67 -1.88
C GLU A 58 -15.59 -24.71 -0.85
N ASP A 59 -14.40 -24.17 -1.10
CA ASP A 59 -13.74 -23.23 -0.20
C ASP A 59 -14.48 -21.88 -0.14
N LEU A 60 -14.96 -21.36 -1.28
CA LEU A 60 -15.81 -20.17 -1.31
C LEU A 60 -17.10 -20.40 -0.53
N ARG A 61 -17.72 -21.57 -0.66
CA ARG A 61 -18.92 -21.92 0.10
C ARG A 61 -18.63 -21.96 1.60
N LYS A 62 -17.55 -22.61 2.03
CA LYS A 62 -17.11 -22.62 3.43
C LYS A 62 -16.82 -21.22 3.99
N LEU A 63 -16.35 -20.32 3.13
CA LEU A 63 -16.13 -18.92 3.49
C LEU A 63 -17.45 -18.20 3.71
N THR A 64 -18.44 -18.40 2.82
CA THR A 64 -19.77 -17.77 2.92
C THR A 64 -20.61 -18.31 4.07
N ASP A 65 -20.37 -19.55 4.51
CA ASP A 65 -21.09 -20.19 5.63
C ASP A 65 -20.62 -19.72 7.01
N ARG A 66 -19.57 -18.88 7.10
CA ARG A 66 -19.10 -18.32 8.38
C ARG A 66 -20.12 -17.33 8.94
N ARG A 67 -20.35 -17.40 10.25
CA ARG A 67 -21.35 -16.57 10.97
C ARG A 67 -21.17 -15.08 10.76
N TYR A 68 -19.92 -14.61 10.66
CA TYR A 68 -19.58 -13.18 10.52
C TYR A 68 -19.03 -12.82 9.14
N PHE A 69 -19.18 -13.70 8.15
CA PHE A 69 -18.61 -13.53 6.80
C PHE A 69 -18.86 -12.15 6.21
N ARG A 70 -20.09 -11.63 6.27
CA ARG A 70 -20.44 -10.32 5.70
C ARG A 70 -19.66 -9.17 6.35
N PHE A 71 -19.49 -9.23 7.67
CA PHE A 71 -18.74 -8.22 8.41
C PHE A 71 -17.24 -8.32 8.14
N GLU A 72 -16.69 -9.52 8.08
CA GLU A 72 -15.29 -9.77 7.74
C GLU A 72 -14.97 -9.25 6.32
N MET A 73 -15.84 -9.54 5.34
CA MET A 73 -15.66 -9.08 3.96
C MET A 73 -15.81 -7.57 3.84
N LEU A 74 -16.78 -6.98 4.54
CA LEU A 74 -16.96 -5.53 4.56
C LEU A 74 -15.75 -4.84 5.19
N PHE A 75 -15.25 -5.36 6.30
CA PHE A 75 -14.04 -4.85 6.94
C PHE A 75 -12.83 -4.90 6.00
N LEU A 76 -12.59 -6.03 5.32
CA LEU A 76 -11.48 -6.17 4.37
C LEU A 76 -11.56 -5.14 3.23
N LEU A 77 -12.75 -4.90 2.71
CA LEU A 77 -12.98 -3.94 1.63
C LEU A 77 -12.78 -2.50 2.11
N LEU A 78 -13.26 -2.17 3.31
CA LEU A 78 -13.22 -0.82 3.85
C LEU A 78 -11.88 -0.45 4.46
N PHE A 79 -11.14 -1.42 5.01
CA PHE A 79 -9.88 -1.15 5.72
C PHE A 79 -8.83 -0.45 4.85
N LEU A 80 -8.64 -0.92 3.62
CA LEU A 80 -7.66 -0.34 2.69
C LEU A 80 -8.25 0.70 1.73
N LEU A 81 -9.56 0.95 1.79
CA LEU A 81 -10.21 1.93 0.93
C LEU A 81 -9.66 3.36 1.11
N PRO A 82 -9.46 3.89 2.34
CA PRO A 82 -8.85 5.19 2.53
C PRO A 82 -7.42 5.29 1.98
N GLU A 83 -6.67 4.19 2.02
CA GLU A 83 -5.32 4.13 1.47
C GLU A 83 -5.30 4.24 -0.05
N GLY A 84 -6.26 3.62 -0.73
CA GLY A 84 -6.40 3.74 -2.18
C GLY A 84 -6.69 5.18 -2.62
N PHE A 85 -7.54 5.88 -1.88
CA PHE A 85 -7.77 7.33 -2.10
C PHE A 85 -6.52 8.14 -1.82
N PHE A 86 -5.83 7.88 -0.72
CA PHE A 86 -4.67 8.66 -0.29
C PHE A 86 -3.48 8.50 -1.23
N TYR A 87 -3.10 7.29 -1.56
CA TYR A 87 -1.83 6.98 -2.23
C TYR A 87 -1.63 7.73 -3.55
N ARG A 88 -2.67 7.80 -4.38
CA ARG A 88 -2.57 8.47 -5.68
C ARG A 88 -2.58 9.98 -5.57
N VAL A 89 -3.52 10.53 -4.82
CA VAL A 89 -3.67 11.98 -4.68
C VAL A 89 -2.58 12.58 -3.81
N GLY A 90 -2.06 11.83 -2.83
CA GLY A 90 -0.91 12.27 -2.03
C GLY A 90 0.33 12.55 -2.88
N ILE A 91 0.64 11.69 -3.86
CA ILE A 91 1.76 11.92 -4.79
C ILE A 91 1.48 13.11 -5.71
N LEU A 92 0.27 13.22 -6.27
CA LEU A 92 -0.11 14.36 -7.12
C LEU A 92 0.02 15.68 -6.37
N PHE A 93 -0.47 15.74 -5.13
CA PHE A 93 -0.36 16.93 -4.28
C PHE A 93 1.08 17.41 -4.06
N LEU A 94 2.02 16.47 -3.93
CA LEU A 94 3.44 16.81 -3.78
C LEU A 94 4.04 17.46 -5.03
N VAL A 95 3.60 17.06 -6.22
CA VAL A 95 4.18 17.47 -7.52
C VAL A 95 3.44 18.63 -8.16
N ASP A 96 2.13 18.72 -7.95
CA ASP A 96 1.31 19.75 -8.59
C ASP A 96 1.78 21.18 -8.26
N PRO A 97 1.66 22.09 -9.23
CA PRO A 97 2.01 23.49 -9.02
C PRO A 97 1.22 24.12 -7.86
N GLY A 98 1.88 25.04 -7.15
CA GLY A 98 1.23 25.80 -6.06
C GLY A 98 0.00 26.60 -6.52
N SER A 99 -0.08 26.98 -7.82
CA SER A 99 -1.29 27.57 -8.40
C SER A 99 -2.51 26.67 -8.33
N ASN A 100 -2.33 25.35 -8.33
CA ASN A 100 -3.37 24.33 -8.21
C ASN A 100 -3.53 23.83 -6.77
N GLY A 101 -2.81 24.45 -5.83
CA GLY A 101 -2.82 24.06 -4.42
C GLY A 101 -1.90 22.91 -4.05
N GLY A 102 -0.97 22.53 -4.92
CA GLY A 102 0.09 21.53 -4.69
C GLY A 102 1.37 22.14 -4.08
N LEU A 103 2.38 21.29 -3.85
CA LEU A 103 3.63 21.69 -3.20
C LEU A 103 4.79 21.91 -4.19
N SER A 104 4.60 21.69 -5.49
CA SER A 104 5.56 21.94 -6.57
C SER A 104 6.92 21.26 -6.40
N LEU A 105 6.99 20.05 -5.83
CA LEU A 105 8.24 19.31 -5.72
C LEU A 105 8.77 18.94 -7.11
N SER A 106 10.08 19.10 -7.27
CA SER A 106 10.78 18.59 -8.45
C SER A 106 10.79 17.05 -8.49
N PRO A 107 10.96 16.42 -9.66
CA PRO A 107 11.08 14.97 -9.78
C PRO A 107 12.18 14.37 -8.89
N GLN A 108 13.29 15.08 -8.67
CA GLN A 108 14.39 14.66 -7.81
C GLN A 108 13.99 14.68 -6.34
N GLU A 109 13.34 15.75 -5.89
CA GLU A 109 12.83 15.88 -4.53
C GLU A 109 11.77 14.82 -4.22
N LEU A 110 10.85 14.59 -5.17
CA LEU A 110 9.87 13.51 -5.04
C LEU A 110 10.55 12.13 -4.95
N ALA A 111 11.52 11.86 -5.82
CA ALA A 111 12.26 10.59 -5.80
C ALA A 111 13.00 10.37 -4.48
N PHE A 112 13.57 11.42 -3.90
CA PHE A 112 14.21 11.35 -2.60
C PHE A 112 13.20 11.15 -1.47
N THR A 113 12.13 11.95 -1.42
CA THR A 113 11.14 11.88 -0.33
C THR A 113 10.36 10.57 -0.35
N GLN A 114 9.78 10.19 -1.49
CA GLN A 114 8.97 8.96 -1.59
C GLN A 114 9.83 7.71 -1.79
N GLY A 115 10.81 7.78 -2.70
CA GLY A 115 11.58 6.60 -3.09
C GLY A 115 12.67 6.22 -2.09
N THR A 116 13.28 7.18 -1.39
CA THR A 116 14.35 6.90 -0.43
C THR A 116 13.83 6.96 1.00
N VAL A 117 13.39 8.14 1.42
CA VAL A 117 12.98 8.37 2.82
C VAL A 117 11.68 7.65 3.14
N GLY A 118 10.70 7.70 2.24
CA GLY A 118 9.42 7.01 2.39
C GLY A 118 9.60 5.49 2.42
N ALA A 119 10.36 4.92 1.47
CA ALA A 119 10.64 3.49 1.44
C ALA A 119 11.36 3.01 2.71
N PHE A 120 12.33 3.79 3.22
CA PHE A 120 12.99 3.49 4.48
C PHE A 120 12.02 3.55 5.66
N GLY A 121 11.16 4.57 5.73
CA GLY A 121 10.11 4.69 6.74
C GLY A 121 9.17 3.48 6.74
N MET A 122 8.69 3.08 5.56
CA MET A 122 7.83 1.90 5.40
C MET A 122 8.50 0.62 5.87
N LEU A 123 9.76 0.38 5.49
CA LEU A 123 10.51 -0.80 5.93
C LEU A 123 10.69 -0.84 7.44
N LEU A 124 11.08 0.28 8.06
CA LEU A 124 11.18 0.39 9.52
C LEU A 124 9.83 0.12 10.20
N GLY A 125 8.76 0.69 9.67
CA GLY A 125 7.39 0.46 10.16
C GLY A 125 7.02 -1.02 10.12
N CYS A 126 7.22 -1.69 8.99
CA CYS A 126 6.97 -3.12 8.85
C CYS A 126 7.79 -3.97 9.83
N LEU A 127 9.09 -3.70 9.97
CA LEU A 127 9.96 -4.45 10.89
C LEU A 127 9.52 -4.28 12.35
N LEU A 128 9.27 -3.05 12.78
CA LEU A 128 8.80 -2.77 14.13
C LEU A 128 7.40 -3.31 14.38
N GLY A 129 6.49 -3.16 13.41
CA GLY A 129 5.13 -3.71 13.50
C GLY A 129 5.12 -5.23 13.62
N GLY A 130 5.91 -5.93 12.80
CA GLY A 130 6.06 -7.38 12.89
C GLY A 130 6.61 -7.83 14.24
N ARG A 131 7.64 -7.12 14.76
CA ARG A 131 8.20 -7.40 16.08
C ARG A 131 7.21 -7.16 17.22
N CYS A 132 6.45 -6.06 17.17
CA CYS A 132 5.44 -5.75 18.17
C CYS A 132 4.34 -6.83 18.23
N ILE A 133 3.86 -7.30 17.06
CA ILE A 133 2.88 -8.38 16.97
C ILE A 133 3.45 -9.69 17.52
N HIS A 134 4.72 -9.98 17.22
CA HIS A 134 5.38 -11.19 17.72
C HIS A 134 5.49 -11.21 19.25
N LEU A 135 5.81 -10.08 19.85
CA LEU A 135 6.04 -9.99 21.31
C LEU A 135 4.76 -9.98 22.14
N HIS A 136 3.70 -9.28 21.70
CA HIS A 136 2.52 -9.02 22.51
C HIS A 136 1.22 -9.53 21.87
N GLY A 137 1.30 -10.12 20.67
CA GLY A 137 0.14 -10.56 19.91
C GLY A 137 -0.58 -9.44 19.16
N PHE A 138 -1.28 -9.81 18.08
CA PHE A 138 -1.89 -8.84 17.18
C PHE A 138 -3.07 -8.09 17.81
N ARG A 139 -3.84 -8.70 18.73
CA ARG A 139 -5.00 -8.07 19.39
C ARG A 139 -4.65 -6.84 20.20
N TYR A 140 -3.49 -6.86 20.87
CA TYR A 140 -3.00 -5.73 21.64
C TYR A 140 -2.61 -4.55 20.76
N TRP A 141 -1.97 -4.84 19.63
CA TRP A 141 -1.43 -3.83 18.72
C TRP A 141 -2.41 -3.39 17.62
N LEU A 142 -3.57 -4.01 17.48
CA LEU A 142 -4.53 -3.69 16.42
C LEU A 142 -4.89 -2.20 16.41
N TRP A 143 -5.32 -1.67 17.55
CA TRP A 143 -5.70 -0.25 17.68
C TRP A 143 -4.55 0.73 17.48
N PRO A 144 -3.38 0.59 18.18
CA PRO A 144 -2.24 1.46 17.93
C PRO A 144 -1.76 1.45 16.47
N MET A 145 -1.79 0.30 15.82
CA MET A 145 -1.38 0.15 14.43
C MET A 145 -2.35 0.80 13.46
N THR A 146 -3.66 0.69 13.68
CA THR A 146 -4.66 1.38 12.87
C THR A 146 -4.53 2.91 13.04
N LEU A 147 -4.33 3.38 14.27
CA LEU A 147 -4.05 4.79 14.54
C LEU A 147 -2.78 5.29 13.82
N ALA A 148 -1.73 4.47 13.78
CA ALA A 148 -0.49 4.82 13.10
C ALA A 148 -0.66 5.00 11.58
N ILE A 149 -1.62 4.33 10.94
CA ILE A 149 -1.97 4.56 9.53
C ILE A 149 -2.69 5.92 9.36
N THR A 150 -3.57 6.26 10.30
CA THR A 150 -4.48 7.41 10.15
C THR A 150 -3.84 8.73 10.59
N LEU A 151 -3.14 8.74 11.74
CA LEU A 151 -2.62 9.98 12.34
C LEU A 151 -1.68 10.78 11.44
N PRO A 152 -0.74 10.16 10.69
CA PRO A 152 0.18 10.94 9.87
C PRO A 152 -0.50 11.69 8.71
N LYS A 153 -1.71 11.29 8.30
CA LYS A 153 -2.48 12.00 7.27
C LYS A 153 -2.87 13.41 7.69
N VAL A 154 -2.88 13.71 9.01
CA VAL A 154 -3.05 15.06 9.53
C VAL A 154 -1.99 16.01 8.97
N PHE A 155 -0.76 15.54 8.78
CA PHE A 155 0.30 16.39 8.19
C PHE A 155 -0.02 16.80 6.76
N TYR A 156 -0.66 15.93 5.97
CA TYR A 156 -1.10 16.27 4.61
C TYR A 156 -2.24 17.30 4.64
N VAL A 157 -3.17 17.18 5.58
CA VAL A 157 -4.19 18.23 5.80
C VAL A 157 -3.51 19.55 6.12
N LEU A 158 -2.59 19.57 7.07
CA LEU A 158 -1.88 20.80 7.47
C LEU A 158 -1.09 21.39 6.28
N MET A 159 -0.37 20.56 5.52
CA MET A 159 0.37 21.03 4.34
C MET A 159 -0.55 21.59 3.25
N ALA A 160 -1.74 21.02 3.05
CA ALA A 160 -2.72 21.51 2.07
C ALA A 160 -3.29 22.89 2.46
N TYR A 161 -3.39 23.18 3.76
CA TYR A 161 -3.83 24.51 4.25
C TYR A 161 -2.71 25.54 4.28
N THR A 162 -1.48 25.14 4.64
CA THR A 162 -0.34 26.05 4.82
C THR A 162 0.47 26.25 3.55
N LEU A 163 0.35 25.32 2.56
CA LEU A 163 1.16 25.28 1.34
C LEU A 163 2.66 25.48 1.64
N THR A 164 3.16 24.73 2.62
CA THR A 164 4.53 24.85 3.10
C THR A 164 5.54 24.58 1.97
N THR A 165 6.57 25.42 1.89
CA THR A 165 7.70 25.28 0.97
C THR A 165 8.91 24.61 1.61
N SER A 166 8.82 24.28 2.91
CA SER A 166 9.93 23.65 3.65
C SER A 166 10.09 22.19 3.25
N PHE A 167 11.12 21.91 2.47
CA PHE A 167 11.45 20.54 2.04
C PHE A 167 11.62 19.56 3.21
N SER A 168 12.22 20.01 4.31
CA SER A 168 12.41 19.16 5.49
C SER A 168 11.08 18.76 6.15
N LEU A 169 10.11 19.68 6.23
CA LEU A 169 8.78 19.37 6.79
C LEU A 169 8.02 18.41 5.87
N ILE A 170 8.10 18.61 4.57
CA ILE A 170 7.47 17.71 3.58
C ILE A 170 8.06 16.31 3.72
N THR A 171 9.40 16.21 3.73
CA THR A 171 10.11 14.93 3.85
C THR A 171 9.80 14.21 5.16
N LEU A 172 9.73 14.94 6.28
CA LEU A 172 9.34 14.36 7.57
C LEU A 172 7.90 13.86 7.55
N SER A 173 6.98 14.60 6.94
CA SER A 173 5.57 14.21 6.82
C SER A 173 5.41 12.93 6.01
N VAL A 174 6.14 12.81 4.89
CA VAL A 174 6.18 11.60 4.05
C VAL A 174 6.78 10.42 4.84
N PHE A 175 7.87 10.66 5.59
CA PHE A 175 8.46 9.61 6.42
C PHE A 175 7.48 9.06 7.46
N LEU A 176 6.81 9.95 8.20
CA LEU A 176 5.85 9.56 9.24
C LEU A 176 4.65 8.83 8.65
N GLU A 177 4.17 9.26 7.48
CA GLU A 177 3.07 8.63 6.78
C GLU A 177 3.45 7.22 6.33
N GLN A 178 4.58 7.05 5.65
CA GLN A 178 5.05 5.76 5.16
C GLN A 178 5.43 4.81 6.32
N PHE A 179 6.03 5.35 7.39
CA PHE A 179 6.28 4.58 8.61
C PHE A 179 4.97 4.09 9.25
N GLY A 180 4.00 4.99 9.40
CA GLY A 180 2.69 4.67 9.94
C GLY A 180 1.96 3.61 9.12
N PHE A 181 2.00 3.74 7.79
CA PHE A 181 1.46 2.74 6.88
C PHE A 181 2.18 1.39 7.03
N GLY A 182 3.52 1.37 7.00
CA GLY A 182 4.31 0.15 7.18
C GLY A 182 4.05 -0.54 8.52
N PHE A 183 3.96 0.24 9.60
CA PHE A 183 3.65 -0.27 10.93
C PHE A 183 2.23 -0.84 11.02
N GLY A 184 1.26 -0.11 10.49
CA GLY A 184 -0.15 -0.49 10.59
C GLY A 184 -0.56 -1.62 9.66
N ILE A 185 0.02 -1.72 8.46
CA ILE A 185 -0.29 -2.80 7.51
C ILE A 185 0.06 -4.19 8.09
N MET A 186 1.00 -4.25 9.04
CA MET A 186 1.34 -5.50 9.72
C MET A 186 0.19 -6.06 10.55
N ALA A 187 -0.65 -5.20 11.15
CA ALA A 187 -1.87 -5.64 11.82
C ALA A 187 -2.87 -6.26 10.83
N PHE A 188 -3.03 -5.64 9.67
CA PHE A 188 -3.88 -6.16 8.61
C PHE A 188 -3.40 -7.51 8.08
N VAL A 189 -2.10 -7.65 7.80
CA VAL A 189 -1.49 -8.92 7.38
C VAL A 189 -1.68 -10.01 8.43
N ALA A 190 -1.48 -9.69 9.71
CA ALA A 190 -1.71 -10.62 10.82
C ALA A 190 -3.19 -11.01 10.95
N TYR A 191 -4.11 -10.06 10.74
CA TYR A 191 -5.54 -10.32 10.72
C TYR A 191 -5.91 -11.25 9.55
N LEU A 192 -5.40 -10.99 8.33
CA LEU A 192 -5.61 -11.88 7.19
C LEU A 192 -5.10 -13.30 7.47
N ALA A 193 -3.91 -13.42 8.04
CA ALA A 193 -3.34 -14.71 8.42
C ALA A 193 -4.18 -15.42 9.50
N HIS A 194 -4.77 -14.67 10.43
CA HIS A 194 -5.69 -15.22 11.44
C HIS A 194 -7.01 -15.69 10.81
N LEU A 195 -7.59 -14.88 9.93
CA LEU A 195 -8.84 -15.18 9.24
C LEU A 195 -8.70 -16.39 8.31
N SER A 196 -7.52 -16.58 7.74
CA SER A 196 -7.22 -17.65 6.79
C SER A 196 -6.90 -19.00 7.46
N ARG A 197 -6.89 -19.08 8.79
CA ARG A 197 -6.68 -20.36 9.49
C ARG A 197 -7.77 -21.36 9.14
N GLY A 198 -7.39 -22.55 8.67
CA GLY A 198 -8.32 -23.60 8.29
C GLY A 198 -7.73 -24.62 7.34
N TYR A 199 -8.58 -25.26 6.54
CA TYR A 199 -8.20 -26.40 5.70
C TYR A 199 -7.27 -26.02 4.53
N HIS A 200 -7.46 -24.81 3.94
CA HIS A 200 -6.65 -24.27 2.83
C HIS A 200 -6.21 -22.83 3.10
N PRO A 201 -5.28 -22.61 4.07
CA PRO A 201 -4.97 -21.26 4.56
C PRO A 201 -4.42 -20.32 3.48
N VAL A 202 -3.60 -20.81 2.56
CA VAL A 202 -3.02 -20.00 1.48
C VAL A 202 -4.09 -19.48 0.53
N MET A 203 -5.04 -20.33 0.18
CA MET A 203 -6.14 -20.01 -0.72
C MET A 203 -7.09 -18.96 -0.10
N PHE A 204 -7.47 -19.16 1.16
CA PHE A 204 -8.28 -18.19 1.91
C PHE A 204 -7.58 -16.85 2.07
N TYR A 205 -6.29 -16.85 2.39
CA TYR A 205 -5.48 -15.65 2.46
C TYR A 205 -5.52 -14.88 1.13
N SER A 206 -5.34 -15.59 0.01
CA SER A 206 -5.37 -14.97 -1.33
C SER A 206 -6.72 -14.36 -1.66
N TYR A 207 -7.84 -15.00 -1.30
CA TYR A 207 -9.18 -14.43 -1.50
C TYR A 207 -9.42 -13.17 -0.67
N CYS A 208 -9.07 -13.22 0.61
CA CYS A 208 -9.21 -12.06 1.49
C CYS A 208 -8.34 -10.88 1.02
N PHE A 209 -7.11 -11.18 0.58
CA PHE A 209 -6.23 -10.16 0.02
C PHE A 209 -6.76 -9.58 -1.30
N ALA A 210 -7.29 -10.43 -2.19
CA ALA A 210 -7.90 -9.99 -3.45
C ALA A 210 -9.10 -9.06 -3.21
N LEU A 211 -9.94 -9.36 -2.21
CA LEU A 211 -11.06 -8.50 -1.85
C LEU A 211 -10.59 -7.14 -1.32
N ALA A 212 -9.58 -7.12 -0.46
CA ALA A 212 -8.99 -5.89 0.03
C ALA A 212 -8.36 -5.07 -1.11
N ALA A 213 -7.73 -5.73 -2.09
CA ALA A 213 -7.17 -5.09 -3.28
C ALA A 213 -8.23 -4.44 -4.16
N ILE A 214 -9.46 -4.98 -4.21
CA ILE A 214 -10.59 -4.33 -4.88
C ILE A 214 -10.89 -2.97 -4.23
N GLY A 215 -10.89 -2.90 -2.89
CA GLY A 215 -11.09 -1.64 -2.17
C GLY A 215 -10.07 -0.56 -2.56
N ILE A 216 -8.78 -0.91 -2.58
CA ILE A 216 -7.71 0.01 -3.04
C ILE A 216 -7.91 0.42 -4.50
N THR A 217 -8.23 -0.54 -5.38
CA THR A 217 -8.32 -0.28 -6.81
C THR A 217 -9.48 0.65 -7.14
N VAL A 218 -10.66 0.39 -6.58
CA VAL A 218 -11.85 1.21 -6.80
C VAL A 218 -11.66 2.62 -6.24
N SER A 219 -11.16 2.74 -5.02
CA SER A 219 -10.90 4.05 -4.41
C SER A 219 -9.82 4.82 -5.17
N GLY A 220 -8.75 4.15 -5.60
CA GLY A 220 -7.71 4.76 -6.41
C GLY A 220 -8.18 5.22 -7.79
N ALA A 221 -9.12 4.51 -8.41
CA ALA A 221 -9.72 4.93 -9.69
C ALA A 221 -10.59 6.19 -9.54
N LEU A 222 -11.30 6.32 -8.43
CA LEU A 222 -12.18 7.46 -8.16
C LEU A 222 -11.44 8.66 -7.56
N SER A 223 -10.25 8.46 -7.03
CA SER A 223 -9.51 9.45 -6.23
C SER A 223 -9.21 10.74 -7.00
N GLY A 224 -8.80 10.63 -8.28
CA GLY A 224 -8.46 11.79 -9.12
C GLY A 224 -9.68 12.68 -9.36
N ILE A 225 -10.80 12.08 -9.79
CA ILE A 225 -12.06 12.80 -10.04
C ILE A 225 -12.50 13.54 -8.77
N LEU A 226 -12.42 12.88 -7.63
CA LEU A 226 -12.83 13.46 -6.36
C LEU A 226 -11.91 14.62 -5.93
N ALA A 227 -10.60 14.48 -6.17
CA ALA A 227 -9.63 15.52 -5.87
C ALA A 227 -9.80 16.76 -6.75
N ASP A 228 -10.11 16.58 -8.04
CA ASP A 228 -10.38 17.67 -8.97
C ASP A 228 -11.64 18.48 -8.56
N TYR A 229 -12.69 17.80 -8.11
CA TYR A 229 -13.93 18.45 -7.65
C TYR A 229 -13.79 19.19 -6.33
N LEU A 230 -13.08 18.61 -5.36
CA LEU A 230 -13.03 19.10 -3.98
C LEU A 230 -11.83 20.04 -3.73
N GLY A 231 -10.78 19.92 -4.53
CA GLY A 231 -9.47 20.51 -4.23
C GLY A 231 -8.79 19.82 -3.05
N TYR A 232 -7.46 19.93 -2.97
CA TYR A 232 -6.64 19.20 -1.98
C TYR A 232 -7.04 19.44 -0.52
N ARG A 233 -7.41 20.65 -0.15
CA ARG A 233 -7.78 21.00 1.25
C ARG A 233 -8.97 20.20 1.76
N ILE A 234 -10.07 20.25 1.02
CA ILE A 234 -11.30 19.53 1.39
C ILE A 234 -11.10 18.03 1.23
N TYR A 235 -10.39 17.64 0.17
CA TYR A 235 -10.09 16.24 -0.11
C TYR A 235 -9.40 15.54 1.06
N PHE A 236 -8.26 16.08 1.54
CA PHE A 236 -7.54 15.46 2.66
C PHE A 236 -8.32 15.51 3.99
N ALA A 237 -9.11 16.56 4.22
CA ALA A 237 -9.99 16.62 5.39
C ALA A 237 -11.06 15.51 5.36
N LEU A 238 -11.72 15.32 4.22
CA LEU A 238 -12.69 14.23 4.03
C LEU A 238 -12.04 12.86 4.10
N LEU A 239 -10.84 12.72 3.56
CA LEU A 239 -10.09 11.46 3.61
C LEU A 239 -9.75 11.08 5.04
N MET A 240 -9.40 12.06 5.88
CA MET A 240 -9.16 11.82 7.29
C MET A 240 -10.43 11.33 8.01
N LEU A 241 -11.60 11.91 7.70
CA LEU A 241 -12.89 11.41 8.20
C LEU A 241 -13.20 10.00 7.67
N LEU A 242 -12.94 9.75 6.38
CA LEU A 242 -13.13 8.43 5.78
C LEU A 242 -12.22 7.37 6.42
N SER A 243 -11.01 7.73 6.85
CA SER A 243 -10.10 6.77 7.50
C SER A 243 -10.63 6.28 8.87
N LEU A 244 -11.65 6.95 9.45
CA LEU A 244 -12.34 6.45 10.63
C LEU A 244 -13.15 5.17 10.35
N THR A 245 -13.46 4.85 9.09
CA THR A 245 -14.15 3.61 8.72
C THR A 245 -13.28 2.36 8.91
N SER A 246 -11.97 2.55 9.09
CA SER A 246 -11.02 1.46 9.37
C SER A 246 -11.04 1.02 10.84
N TYR A 247 -11.82 1.67 11.70
CA TYR A 247 -12.01 1.39 13.12
C TYR A 247 -13.34 0.68 13.37
#